data_a483c64708b8a66447b63dc9b5c663fc
#
_entry.id   a483c64708b8a66447b63dc9b5c663fc
#
_cell.length_a   1.000
_cell.length_b   1.000
_cell.length_c   1.000
_cell.angle_alpha   90.00
_cell.angle_beta   90.00
_cell.angle_gamma   90.00
#
_symmetry.space_group_name_H-M   'P 1'
#
loop_
_entity.id
_entity.type
_entity.pdbx_description
1 polymer ?
#
loop_
_entity_poly.entity_id
_entity_poly.type
_entity_poly.pdbx_seq_one_letter_code
_entity_poly.pdbx_strand_id
1 'polypeptide(L)'
;EELWQKIVELGWTGIRVPEAYEGLGLGHLELCVIAEELGRSLAPVPFSSSVYFFTEALIKFGSEEIKSELLPKVVSGEVVGTYGIAEDMHQATESNLNVSVTAEKINGIKIAVPDAGVASQMIVVVKSNTGTDLRLVDLDDASVTVTQQKNLDTSRAFFKVEFKDTPSKLIGESGKGWTYIQHLLDQAAVLFAFEQVGGSQAALDMAKAYSMERFAFGRQIGSYQAIKHKLADMY
;
A
#
# COMPACT_ATOMS: atom_id res chain seq x y z
N GLU A 1 -10.41 6.14 11.24
CA GLU A 1 -11.22 4.95 11.60
C GLU A 1 -12.58 4.98 10.89
N GLU A 2 -13.37 6.05 11.00
CA GLU A 2 -14.69 6.16 10.37
C GLU A 2 -14.67 6.04 8.84
N LEU A 3 -13.67 6.64 8.17
CA LEU A 3 -13.52 6.52 6.71
C LEU A 3 -13.18 5.09 6.29
N TRP A 4 -12.34 4.40 7.05
CA TRP A 4 -11.99 3.01 6.78
C TRP A 4 -13.21 2.09 6.90
N GLN A 5 -14.04 2.29 7.91
CA GLN A 5 -15.29 1.52 8.06
C GLN A 5 -16.21 1.71 6.85
N LYS A 6 -16.36 2.93 6.33
CA LYS A 6 -17.14 3.18 5.11
C LYS A 6 -16.57 2.46 3.88
N ILE A 7 -15.24 2.41 3.74
CA ILE A 7 -14.56 1.67 2.67
C ILE A 7 -14.86 0.17 2.77
N VAL A 8 -14.83 -0.39 3.98
CA VAL A 8 -15.19 -1.78 4.24
C VAL A 8 -16.67 -2.04 3.90
N GLU A 9 -17.58 -1.20 4.36
CA GLU A 9 -19.04 -1.31 4.07
C GLU A 9 -19.34 -1.26 2.57
N LEU A 10 -18.57 -0.51 1.79
CA LEU A 10 -18.66 -0.46 0.33
C LEU A 10 -18.03 -1.67 -0.37
N GLY A 11 -17.41 -2.60 0.38
CA GLY A 11 -16.75 -3.78 -0.15
C GLY A 11 -15.42 -3.52 -0.86
N TRP A 12 -14.83 -2.32 -0.72
CA TRP A 12 -13.61 -1.97 -1.45
C TRP A 12 -12.40 -2.78 -0.98
N THR A 13 -12.34 -3.16 0.29
CA THR A 13 -11.29 -4.03 0.83
C THR A 13 -11.29 -5.42 0.20
N GLY A 14 -12.46 -5.92 -0.18
CA GLY A 14 -12.68 -7.22 -0.81
C GLY A 14 -12.78 -7.20 -2.32
N ILE A 15 -12.55 -6.04 -2.98
CA ILE A 15 -12.82 -5.88 -4.41
C ILE A 15 -12.10 -6.92 -5.28
N ARG A 16 -10.86 -7.23 -4.96
CA ARG A 16 -10.02 -8.20 -5.67
C ARG A 16 -10.11 -9.61 -5.12
N VAL A 17 -10.59 -9.76 -3.90
CA VAL A 17 -10.70 -11.08 -3.25
C VAL A 17 -11.71 -11.93 -3.99
N PRO A 18 -11.38 -13.21 -4.33
CA PRO A 18 -12.32 -14.11 -4.96
C PRO A 18 -13.59 -14.34 -4.11
N GLU A 19 -14.73 -14.58 -4.77
CA GLU A 19 -16.01 -14.84 -4.10
C GLU A 19 -15.94 -16.04 -3.14
N ALA A 20 -15.09 -17.04 -3.43
CA ALA A 20 -14.84 -18.18 -2.55
C ALA A 20 -14.31 -17.78 -1.17
N TYR A 21 -13.79 -16.58 -1.01
CA TYR A 21 -13.29 -16.01 0.25
C TYR A 21 -14.05 -14.73 0.62
N GLU A 22 -15.32 -14.67 0.29
CA GLU A 22 -16.26 -13.58 0.63
C GLU A 22 -15.98 -12.24 -0.06
N GLY A 23 -15.12 -12.20 -1.08
CA GLY A 23 -14.83 -11.00 -1.85
C GLY A 23 -15.77 -10.77 -3.02
N LEU A 24 -15.49 -9.71 -3.79
CA LEU A 24 -16.29 -9.34 -4.98
C LEU A 24 -15.77 -9.97 -6.28
N GLY A 25 -14.56 -10.54 -6.30
CA GLY A 25 -13.97 -11.20 -7.45
C GLY A 25 -13.75 -10.29 -8.67
N LEU A 26 -13.68 -8.97 -8.48
CA LEU A 26 -13.53 -8.01 -9.57
C LEU A 26 -12.08 -7.89 -10.06
N GLY A 27 -11.87 -7.13 -11.15
CA GLY A 27 -10.57 -7.00 -11.81
C GLY A 27 -9.72 -5.83 -11.28
N HIS A 28 -8.53 -5.69 -11.85
CA HIS A 28 -7.66 -4.53 -11.59
C HIS A 28 -8.23 -3.24 -12.20
N LEU A 29 -9.08 -3.33 -13.21
CA LEU A 29 -9.69 -2.16 -13.83
C LEU A 29 -10.60 -1.42 -12.85
N GLU A 30 -11.44 -2.17 -12.13
CA GLU A 30 -12.31 -1.61 -11.09
C GLU A 30 -11.49 -1.04 -9.93
N LEU A 31 -10.38 -1.69 -9.58
CA LEU A 31 -9.48 -1.19 -8.57
C LEU A 31 -8.78 0.12 -9.00
N CYS A 32 -8.46 0.29 -10.30
CA CYS A 32 -7.91 1.54 -10.83
C CYS A 32 -8.89 2.73 -10.65
N VAL A 33 -10.19 2.49 -10.84
CA VAL A 33 -11.21 3.54 -10.62
C VAL A 33 -11.24 3.98 -9.15
N ILE A 34 -11.17 3.02 -8.22
CA ILE A 34 -11.09 3.34 -6.79
C ILE A 34 -9.79 4.09 -6.47
N ALA A 35 -8.65 3.64 -7.02
CA ALA A 35 -7.36 4.28 -6.83
C ALA A 35 -7.38 5.76 -7.26
N GLU A 36 -7.99 6.08 -8.40
CA GLU A 36 -8.14 7.45 -8.88
C GLU A 36 -8.92 8.32 -7.89
N GLU A 37 -10.02 7.82 -7.34
CA GLU A 37 -10.84 8.56 -6.37
C GLU A 37 -10.15 8.72 -4.99
N LEU A 38 -9.39 7.70 -4.55
CA LEU A 38 -8.56 7.80 -3.36
C LEU A 38 -7.47 8.86 -3.52
N GLY A 39 -6.84 8.91 -4.69
CA GLY A 39 -5.87 9.94 -5.03
C GLY A 39 -6.46 11.33 -5.13
N ARG A 40 -7.65 11.47 -5.75
CA ARG A 40 -8.40 12.74 -5.85
C ARG A 40 -8.69 13.34 -4.48
N SER A 41 -9.01 12.50 -3.50
CA SER A 41 -9.37 12.93 -2.14
C SER A 41 -8.19 12.94 -1.17
N LEU A 42 -6.98 12.50 -1.57
CA LEU A 42 -5.84 12.26 -0.68
C LEU A 42 -6.25 11.46 0.57
N ALA A 43 -7.03 10.40 0.37
CA ALA A 43 -7.64 9.64 1.45
C ALA A 43 -6.60 9.06 2.42
N PRO A 44 -6.61 9.44 3.72
CA PRO A 44 -5.63 8.97 4.71
C PRO A 44 -6.02 7.60 5.27
N VAL A 45 -5.98 6.59 4.43
CA VAL A 45 -6.38 5.21 4.76
C VAL A 45 -5.32 4.21 4.34
N PRO A 46 -5.17 3.05 5.03
CA PRO A 46 -4.19 2.03 4.73
C PRO A 46 -4.58 1.17 3.51
N PHE A 47 -5.19 1.80 2.49
CA PHE A 47 -5.74 1.05 1.37
C PHE A 47 -4.63 0.48 0.47
N SER A 48 -3.63 1.28 0.13
CA SER A 48 -2.54 0.82 -0.74
C SER A 48 -1.70 -0.28 -0.10
N SER A 49 -1.36 -0.15 1.18
CA SER A 49 -0.61 -1.18 1.90
C SER A 49 -1.39 -2.48 2.04
N SER A 50 -2.67 -2.38 2.38
CA SER A 50 -3.53 -3.54 2.61
C SER A 50 -4.02 -4.18 1.31
N VAL A 51 -4.57 -3.39 0.36
CA VAL A 51 -5.21 -3.96 -0.84
C VAL A 51 -4.22 -4.16 -1.99
N TYR A 52 -3.34 -3.18 -2.30
CA TYR A 52 -2.44 -3.31 -3.46
C TYR A 52 -1.30 -4.29 -3.22
N PHE A 53 -0.86 -4.45 -1.98
CA PHE A 53 0.27 -5.31 -1.64
C PHE A 53 -0.13 -6.55 -0.84
N PHE A 54 -0.62 -6.38 0.38
CA PHE A 54 -0.89 -7.50 1.28
C PHE A 54 -1.93 -8.47 0.70
N THR A 55 -3.08 -7.96 0.32
CA THR A 55 -4.16 -8.78 -0.24
C THR A 55 -3.77 -9.45 -1.55
N GLU A 56 -3.13 -8.72 -2.47
CA GLU A 56 -2.64 -9.29 -3.73
C GLU A 56 -1.58 -10.37 -3.51
N ALA A 57 -0.71 -10.21 -2.52
CA ALA A 57 0.26 -11.25 -2.16
C ALA A 57 -0.43 -12.54 -1.69
N LEU A 58 -1.46 -12.42 -0.85
CA LEU A 58 -2.23 -13.57 -0.39
C LEU A 58 -2.96 -14.25 -1.54
N ILE A 59 -3.65 -13.49 -2.38
CA ILE A 59 -4.39 -14.02 -3.54
C ILE A 59 -3.47 -14.82 -4.48
N LYS A 60 -2.30 -14.25 -4.79
CA LYS A 60 -1.39 -14.83 -5.79
C LYS A 60 -0.51 -15.95 -5.27
N PHE A 61 0.01 -15.81 -4.08
CA PHE A 61 1.09 -16.64 -3.56
C PHE A 61 0.73 -17.34 -2.25
N GLY A 62 -0.36 -16.97 -1.58
CA GLY A 62 -0.82 -17.62 -0.34
C GLY A 62 -1.19 -19.09 -0.56
N SER A 63 -0.92 -19.95 0.44
CA SER A 63 -1.50 -21.28 0.48
C SER A 63 -3.02 -21.20 0.70
N GLU A 64 -3.74 -22.28 0.38
CA GLU A 64 -5.19 -22.32 0.60
C GLU A 64 -5.57 -22.11 2.07
N GLU A 65 -4.71 -22.59 2.99
CA GLU A 65 -4.87 -22.35 4.43
C GLU A 65 -4.79 -20.85 4.77
N ILE A 66 -3.74 -20.17 4.29
CA ILE A 66 -3.53 -18.73 4.53
C ILE A 66 -4.67 -17.91 3.88
N LYS A 67 -5.06 -18.24 2.65
CA LYS A 67 -6.17 -17.57 1.97
C LYS A 67 -7.48 -17.69 2.74
N SER A 68 -7.84 -18.92 3.13
CA SER A 68 -9.09 -19.19 3.86
C SER A 68 -9.10 -18.55 5.25
N GLU A 69 -7.93 -18.42 5.90
CA GLU A 69 -7.82 -17.79 7.22
C GLU A 69 -7.92 -16.25 7.13
N LEU A 70 -7.23 -15.63 6.16
CA LEU A 70 -7.01 -14.19 6.18
C LEU A 70 -7.85 -13.38 5.19
N LEU A 71 -8.18 -13.93 4.01
CA LEU A 71 -8.90 -13.13 3.01
C LEU A 71 -10.28 -12.70 3.48
N PRO A 72 -11.10 -13.53 4.16
CA PRO A 72 -12.38 -13.09 4.72
C PRO A 72 -12.21 -11.98 5.77
N LYS A 73 -11.14 -12.03 6.57
CA LYS A 73 -10.84 -11.00 7.58
C LYS A 73 -10.39 -9.69 6.97
N VAL A 74 -9.71 -9.73 5.82
CA VAL A 74 -9.38 -8.52 5.03
C VAL A 74 -10.66 -7.93 4.46
N VAL A 75 -11.54 -8.74 3.91
CA VAL A 75 -12.84 -8.30 3.36
C VAL A 75 -13.67 -7.59 4.43
N SER A 76 -13.77 -8.19 5.63
CA SER A 76 -14.51 -7.61 6.76
C SER A 76 -13.82 -6.41 7.42
N GLY A 77 -12.55 -6.09 7.04
CA GLY A 77 -11.76 -5.04 7.67
C GLY A 77 -11.19 -5.39 9.05
N GLU A 78 -11.37 -6.62 9.52
CA GLU A 78 -10.79 -7.13 10.77
C GLU A 78 -9.26 -7.15 10.70
N VAL A 79 -8.71 -7.53 9.53
CA VAL A 79 -7.28 -7.53 9.26
C VAL A 79 -6.93 -6.39 8.31
N VAL A 80 -6.06 -5.52 8.77
CA VAL A 80 -5.34 -4.55 7.94
C VAL A 80 -3.93 -5.09 7.72
N GLY A 81 -3.53 -5.21 6.46
CA GLY A 81 -2.22 -5.72 6.10
C GLY A 81 -1.25 -4.63 5.68
N THR A 82 0.05 -4.92 5.82
CA THR A 82 1.11 -4.06 5.29
C THR A 82 2.24 -4.88 4.69
N TYR A 83 3.30 -4.20 4.23
CA TYR A 83 4.47 -4.85 3.62
C TYR A 83 5.77 -4.15 4.00
N GLY A 84 6.88 -4.89 3.99
CA GLY A 84 8.20 -4.34 4.29
C GLY A 84 9.28 -4.85 3.35
N ILE A 85 9.97 -3.88 2.71
CA ILE A 85 11.03 -4.16 1.75
C ILE A 85 12.34 -3.50 2.21
N ALA A 86 12.33 -2.18 2.43
CA ALA A 86 13.52 -1.38 2.72
C ALA A 86 14.10 -1.68 4.12
N GLU A 87 15.44 -1.66 4.21
CA GLU A 87 16.18 -1.90 5.45
C GLU A 87 17.09 -0.73 5.83
N ASP A 88 17.46 0.07 4.84
CA ASP A 88 18.26 1.28 4.98
C ASP A 88 17.83 2.35 3.96
N MET A 89 18.62 3.42 3.82
CA MET A 89 18.31 4.53 2.91
C MET A 89 18.67 4.25 1.45
N HIS A 90 19.25 3.10 1.13
CA HIS A 90 19.57 2.70 -0.23
C HIS A 90 18.38 2.02 -0.89
N GLN A 91 18.38 1.97 -2.22
CA GLN A 91 17.40 1.18 -2.95
C GLN A 91 17.54 -0.29 -2.55
N ALA A 92 16.44 -0.88 -2.10
CA ALA A 92 16.41 -2.30 -1.79
C ALA A 92 16.64 -3.14 -3.06
N THR A 93 17.52 -4.10 -2.96
CA THR A 93 17.82 -5.11 -3.97
C THR A 93 17.90 -6.47 -3.31
N GLU A 94 17.75 -7.54 -4.07
CA GLU A 94 17.87 -8.89 -3.51
C GLU A 94 19.23 -9.13 -2.80
N SER A 95 20.28 -8.52 -3.31
CA SER A 95 21.66 -8.71 -2.79
C SER A 95 21.95 -7.94 -1.50
N ASN A 96 21.23 -6.84 -1.22
CA ASN A 96 21.49 -6.01 -0.04
C ASN A 96 20.50 -6.25 1.13
N LEU A 97 19.65 -7.27 1.03
CA LEU A 97 18.79 -7.66 2.13
C LEU A 97 19.61 -8.28 3.26
N ASN A 98 19.36 -7.87 4.50
CA ASN A 98 20.00 -8.35 5.73
C ASN A 98 18.99 -9.01 6.69
N VAL A 99 17.72 -8.59 6.68
CA VAL A 99 16.67 -9.28 7.44
C VAL A 99 16.60 -10.71 6.97
N SER A 100 16.76 -11.65 7.90
CA SER A 100 16.92 -13.06 7.56
C SER A 100 15.93 -13.94 8.31
N VAL A 101 15.64 -15.11 7.74
CA VAL A 101 14.83 -16.15 8.36
C VAL A 101 15.66 -17.40 8.62
N THR A 102 15.51 -17.96 9.83
CA THR A 102 16.10 -19.25 10.22
C THR A 102 15.09 -19.99 11.09
N ALA A 103 14.81 -21.24 10.76
CA ALA A 103 13.82 -22.05 11.47
C ALA A 103 12.47 -21.33 11.70
N GLU A 104 11.92 -20.75 10.63
CA GLU A 104 10.65 -20.00 10.60
C GLU A 104 10.64 -18.71 11.47
N LYS A 105 11.79 -18.27 11.97
CA LYS A 105 11.96 -17.07 12.78
C LYS A 105 12.72 -15.99 12.03
N ILE A 106 12.17 -14.78 12.05
CA ILE A 106 12.76 -13.60 11.41
C ILE A 106 13.53 -12.78 12.42
N ASN A 107 14.70 -12.27 12.00
CA ASN A 107 15.53 -11.33 12.74
C ASN A 107 15.95 -10.17 11.84
N GLY A 108 15.88 -8.94 12.36
CA GLY A 108 16.35 -7.74 11.68
C GLY A 108 15.36 -6.58 11.73
N ILE A 109 15.54 -5.60 10.86
CA ILE A 109 14.79 -4.34 10.87
C ILE A 109 14.34 -4.00 9.45
N LYS A 110 13.07 -3.67 9.30
CA LYS A 110 12.52 -2.99 8.12
C LYS A 110 12.21 -1.54 8.45
N ILE A 111 12.48 -0.64 7.49
CA ILE A 111 12.15 0.79 7.61
C ILE A 111 11.18 1.21 6.51
N ALA A 112 10.63 2.41 6.65
CA ALA A 112 9.65 2.97 5.71
C ALA A 112 8.49 2.01 5.43
N VAL A 113 8.08 1.23 6.44
CA VAL A 113 6.92 0.35 6.37
C VAL A 113 5.66 1.19 6.46
N PRO A 114 4.81 1.22 5.43
CA PRO A 114 3.60 2.04 5.46
C PRO A 114 2.57 1.43 6.43
N ASP A 115 1.86 2.29 7.13
CA ASP A 115 0.65 1.96 7.91
C ASP A 115 0.83 0.87 9.00
N ALA A 116 2.07 0.49 9.37
CA ALA A 116 2.30 -0.57 10.34
C ALA A 116 1.75 -0.28 11.75
N GLY A 117 1.44 0.98 12.06
CA GLY A 117 0.81 1.34 13.35
C GLY A 117 -0.68 1.00 13.45
N VAL A 118 -1.32 0.63 12.34
CA VAL A 118 -2.73 0.21 12.28
C VAL A 118 -2.90 -1.18 11.65
N ALA A 119 -1.82 -1.73 11.12
CA ALA A 119 -1.81 -3.08 10.54
C ALA A 119 -1.61 -4.14 11.63
N SER A 120 -2.31 -5.26 11.52
CA SER A 120 -2.12 -6.44 12.36
C SER A 120 -1.25 -7.51 11.68
N GLN A 121 -1.17 -7.51 10.35
CA GLN A 121 -0.43 -8.49 9.58
C GLN A 121 0.54 -7.81 8.60
N MET A 122 1.69 -8.43 8.36
CA MET A 122 2.70 -7.89 7.46
C MET A 122 3.29 -8.97 6.56
N ILE A 123 3.42 -8.68 5.27
CA ILE A 123 4.29 -9.45 4.39
C ILE A 123 5.68 -8.81 4.36
N VAL A 124 6.72 -9.61 4.45
CA VAL A 124 8.10 -9.15 4.50
C VAL A 124 8.99 -10.00 3.61
N VAL A 125 9.80 -9.35 2.76
CA VAL A 125 10.83 -10.04 1.99
C VAL A 125 12.09 -10.16 2.83
N VAL A 126 12.60 -11.36 2.93
CA VAL A 126 13.75 -11.70 3.81
C VAL A 126 14.74 -12.59 3.09
N LYS A 127 15.98 -12.58 3.57
CA LYS A 127 17.03 -13.51 3.12
C LYS A 127 16.81 -14.88 3.74
N SER A 128 16.92 -15.94 2.94
CA SER A 128 16.82 -17.33 3.36
C SER A 128 18.02 -18.15 2.88
N ASN A 129 18.08 -19.43 3.25
CA ASN A 129 19.14 -20.33 2.78
C ASN A 129 19.03 -20.67 1.29
N THR A 130 17.90 -20.46 0.67
CA THR A 130 17.62 -20.75 -0.74
C THR A 130 17.58 -19.51 -1.64
N GLY A 131 17.84 -18.31 -1.07
CA GLY A 131 17.75 -17.02 -1.74
C GLY A 131 16.95 -16.04 -0.90
N THR A 132 15.78 -15.63 -1.38
CA THR A 132 14.86 -14.74 -0.65
C THR A 132 13.48 -15.38 -0.51
N ASP A 133 12.86 -15.19 0.64
CA ASP A 133 11.51 -15.64 0.93
C ASP A 133 10.56 -14.45 1.10
N LEU A 134 9.30 -14.64 0.77
CA LEU A 134 8.22 -13.77 1.22
C LEU A 134 7.58 -14.42 2.46
N ARG A 135 7.54 -13.67 3.55
CA ARG A 135 7.07 -14.18 4.85
C ARG A 135 5.89 -13.37 5.36
N LEU A 136 4.94 -14.05 5.98
CA LEU A 136 3.82 -13.49 6.71
C LEU A 136 4.18 -13.42 8.20
N VAL A 137 3.95 -12.26 8.81
CA VAL A 137 4.24 -11.98 10.22
C VAL A 137 3.03 -11.33 10.88
N ASP A 138 2.75 -11.75 12.10
CA ASP A 138 1.81 -11.09 13.00
C ASP A 138 2.51 -9.90 13.68
N LEU A 139 1.99 -8.69 13.49
CA LEU A 139 2.56 -7.49 14.08
C LEU A 139 2.21 -7.31 15.56
N ASP A 140 1.20 -8.03 16.05
CA ASP A 140 0.81 -8.03 17.47
C ASP A 140 1.64 -9.03 18.30
N ASP A 141 2.53 -9.82 17.66
CA ASP A 141 3.45 -10.70 18.37
C ASP A 141 4.43 -9.91 19.24
N ALA A 142 4.65 -10.39 20.48
CA ALA A 142 5.51 -9.71 21.48
C ALA A 142 6.98 -9.56 21.04
N SER A 143 7.44 -10.31 20.03
CA SER A 143 8.78 -10.21 19.45
C SER A 143 8.93 -9.13 18.39
N VAL A 144 7.82 -8.42 18.04
CA VAL A 144 7.79 -7.33 17.06
C VAL A 144 7.76 -5.99 17.78
N THR A 145 8.57 -5.05 17.31
CA THR A 145 8.53 -3.66 17.80
C THR A 145 8.25 -2.73 16.63
N VAL A 146 7.13 -2.02 16.70
CA VAL A 146 6.72 -1.03 15.70
C VAL A 146 6.97 0.37 16.23
N THR A 147 7.73 1.19 15.50
CA THR A 147 8.07 2.56 15.89
C THR A 147 7.79 3.53 14.76
N GLN A 148 6.97 4.54 14.98
CA GLN A 148 6.67 5.55 13.98
C GLN A 148 7.92 6.35 13.60
N GLN A 149 8.14 6.55 12.30
CA GLN A 149 9.20 7.40 11.76
C GLN A 149 8.68 8.80 11.45
N LYS A 150 9.52 9.80 11.66
CA LYS A 150 9.20 11.17 11.23
C LYS A 150 9.28 11.23 9.71
N ASN A 151 8.25 11.79 9.10
CA ASN A 151 8.12 11.94 7.67
C ASN A 151 7.80 13.40 7.30
N LEU A 152 8.25 13.85 6.13
CA LEU A 152 7.90 15.17 5.61
C LEU A 152 6.45 15.19 5.11
N ASP A 153 6.02 14.14 4.46
CA ASP A 153 4.64 13.96 4.02
C ASP A 153 3.80 13.44 5.18
N THR A 154 2.86 14.25 5.67
CA THR A 154 1.97 13.90 6.78
C THR A 154 0.70 13.17 6.34
N SER A 155 0.48 12.99 5.04
CA SER A 155 -0.69 12.28 4.51
C SER A 155 -0.62 10.77 4.74
N ARG A 156 0.59 10.22 4.90
CA ARG A 156 0.84 8.79 5.17
C ARG A 156 1.83 8.62 6.33
N ALA A 157 1.59 7.61 7.16
CA ALA A 157 2.48 7.25 8.25
C ALA A 157 3.41 6.11 7.85
N PHE A 158 4.70 6.26 8.18
CA PHE A 158 5.72 5.22 7.97
C PHE A 158 6.33 4.80 9.29
N PHE A 159 6.77 3.54 9.35
CA PHE A 159 7.24 2.92 10.56
C PHE A 159 8.53 2.15 10.34
N LYS A 160 9.31 2.04 11.41
CA LYS A 160 10.35 1.05 11.58
C LYS A 160 9.75 -0.16 12.28
N VAL A 161 9.96 -1.35 11.72
CA VAL A 161 9.53 -2.63 12.30
C VAL A 161 10.76 -3.47 12.59
N GLU A 162 10.93 -3.87 13.85
CA GLU A 162 12.05 -4.65 14.34
C GLU A 162 11.57 -6.04 14.77
N PHE A 163 12.26 -7.07 14.31
CA PHE A 163 11.95 -8.48 14.54
C PHE A 163 13.05 -9.12 15.40
N LYS A 164 12.65 -9.85 16.45
CA LYS A 164 13.55 -10.58 17.35
C LYS A 164 13.06 -12.01 17.55
N ASP A 165 13.61 -12.93 16.77
CA ASP A 165 13.14 -14.32 16.71
C ASP A 165 11.62 -14.43 16.44
N THR A 166 11.09 -13.54 15.59
CA THR A 166 9.68 -13.41 15.32
C THR A 166 9.18 -14.58 14.47
N PRO A 167 8.15 -15.32 14.91
CA PRO A 167 7.54 -16.38 14.13
C PRO A 167 7.01 -15.88 12.79
N SER A 168 7.13 -16.68 11.75
CA SER A 168 6.67 -16.32 10.42
C SER A 168 6.20 -17.51 9.61
N LYS A 169 5.25 -17.30 8.71
CA LYS A 169 4.79 -18.31 7.76
C LYS A 169 5.33 -17.99 6.36
N LEU A 170 5.75 -19.01 5.60
CA LEU A 170 6.18 -18.84 4.21
C LEU A 170 4.95 -18.53 3.33
N ILE A 171 5.10 -17.55 2.45
CA ILE A 171 4.15 -17.27 1.37
C ILE A 171 4.78 -17.69 0.04
N GLY A 172 4.10 -18.59 -0.68
CA GLY A 172 4.59 -19.13 -1.94
C GLY A 172 5.74 -20.11 -1.76
N GLU A 173 6.72 -20.05 -2.67
CA GLU A 173 7.88 -20.93 -2.73
C GLU A 173 9.11 -20.27 -2.11
N SER A 174 9.89 -21.02 -1.35
CA SER A 174 11.17 -20.55 -0.82
C SER A 174 12.15 -20.21 -1.96
N GLY A 175 12.90 -19.14 -1.79
CA GLY A 175 13.84 -18.63 -2.80
C GLY A 175 13.18 -17.75 -3.88
N LYS A 176 11.86 -17.52 -3.83
CA LYS A 176 11.12 -16.70 -4.81
C LYS A 176 10.66 -15.33 -4.28
N GLY A 177 11.00 -15.00 -3.05
CA GLY A 177 10.49 -13.79 -2.37
C GLY A 177 10.76 -12.51 -3.15
N TRP A 178 11.95 -12.33 -3.72
CA TRP A 178 12.27 -11.15 -4.53
C TRP A 178 11.45 -11.06 -5.81
N THR A 179 11.28 -12.17 -6.50
CA THR A 179 10.43 -12.25 -7.70
C THR A 179 8.98 -11.88 -7.39
N TYR A 180 8.45 -12.35 -6.25
CA TYR A 180 7.09 -12.05 -5.83
C TYR A 180 6.90 -10.58 -5.47
N ILE A 181 7.84 -9.99 -4.72
CA ILE A 181 7.73 -8.58 -4.36
C ILE A 181 7.88 -7.65 -5.56
N GLN A 182 8.76 -7.98 -6.52
CA GLN A 182 8.84 -7.21 -7.78
C GLN A 182 7.53 -7.25 -8.56
N HIS A 183 6.90 -8.41 -8.65
CA HIS A 183 5.60 -8.53 -9.31
C HIS A 183 4.51 -7.69 -8.62
N LEU A 184 4.49 -7.66 -7.28
CA LEU A 184 3.57 -6.82 -6.52
C LEU A 184 3.87 -5.32 -6.73
N LEU A 185 5.14 -4.93 -6.78
CA LEU A 185 5.56 -3.55 -7.05
C LEU A 185 5.11 -3.09 -8.44
N ASP A 186 5.29 -3.93 -9.47
CA ASP A 186 4.87 -3.62 -10.85
C ASP A 186 3.36 -3.40 -10.94
N GLN A 187 2.57 -4.25 -10.28
CA GLN A 187 1.11 -4.07 -10.22
C GLN A 187 0.70 -2.82 -9.44
N ALA A 188 1.29 -2.61 -8.27
CA ALA A 188 1.00 -1.46 -7.43
C ALA A 188 1.40 -0.15 -8.13
N ALA A 189 2.44 -0.15 -8.97
CA ALA A 189 2.86 1.03 -9.73
C ALA A 189 1.74 1.55 -10.65
N VAL A 190 0.96 0.65 -11.26
CA VAL A 190 -0.21 1.05 -12.07
C VAL A 190 -1.26 1.73 -11.20
N LEU A 191 -1.57 1.16 -10.03
CA LEU A 191 -2.57 1.71 -9.11
C LEU A 191 -2.12 3.06 -8.54
N PHE A 192 -0.85 3.20 -8.16
CA PHE A 192 -0.30 4.50 -7.75
C PHE A 192 -0.30 5.54 -8.87
N ALA A 193 -0.13 5.12 -10.13
CA ALA A 193 -0.27 6.04 -11.27
C ALA A 193 -1.71 6.58 -11.37
N PHE A 194 -2.73 5.75 -11.14
CA PHE A 194 -4.12 6.20 -11.07
C PHE A 194 -4.40 7.11 -9.88
N GLU A 195 -3.84 6.83 -8.68
CA GLU A 195 -3.90 7.78 -7.55
C GLU A 195 -3.30 9.16 -7.94
N GLN A 196 -2.16 9.16 -8.64
CA GLN A 196 -1.53 10.41 -9.10
C GLN A 196 -2.37 11.15 -10.13
N VAL A 197 -3.04 10.45 -11.03
CA VAL A 197 -3.99 11.05 -12.01
C VAL A 197 -5.14 11.73 -11.25
N GLY A 198 -5.75 11.03 -10.29
CA GLY A 198 -6.81 11.59 -9.45
C GLY A 198 -6.39 12.84 -8.70
N GLY A 199 -5.21 12.80 -8.05
CA GLY A 199 -4.64 13.96 -7.34
C GLY A 199 -4.31 15.13 -8.26
N SER A 200 -3.77 14.85 -9.46
CA SER A 200 -3.47 15.86 -10.47
C SER A 200 -4.74 16.54 -10.98
N GLN A 201 -5.78 15.76 -11.23
CA GLN A 201 -7.10 16.29 -11.63
C GLN A 201 -7.68 17.20 -10.54
N ALA A 202 -7.62 16.80 -9.27
CA ALA A 202 -8.07 17.61 -8.16
C ALA A 202 -7.31 18.95 -8.07
N ALA A 203 -5.98 18.91 -8.25
CA ALA A 203 -5.16 20.12 -8.26
C ALA A 203 -5.52 21.06 -9.41
N LEU A 204 -5.77 20.52 -10.62
CA LEU A 204 -6.23 21.29 -11.76
C LEU A 204 -7.59 21.94 -11.50
N ASP A 205 -8.57 21.17 -10.98
CA ASP A 205 -9.90 21.66 -10.66
C ASP A 205 -9.86 22.79 -9.62
N MET A 206 -9.03 22.67 -8.58
CA MET A 206 -8.79 23.70 -7.57
C MET A 206 -8.17 24.96 -8.19
N ALA A 207 -7.13 24.81 -9.02
CA ALA A 207 -6.47 25.92 -9.68
C ALA A 207 -7.45 26.66 -10.63
N LYS A 208 -8.25 25.92 -11.39
CA LYS A 208 -9.30 26.46 -12.26
C LYS A 208 -10.34 27.22 -11.46
N ALA A 209 -10.90 26.63 -10.40
CA ALA A 209 -11.90 27.28 -9.55
C ALA A 209 -11.36 28.57 -8.96
N TYR A 210 -10.16 28.52 -8.34
CA TYR A 210 -9.53 29.71 -7.79
C TYR A 210 -9.28 30.81 -8.84
N SER A 211 -8.89 30.44 -10.04
CA SER A 211 -8.66 31.40 -11.12
C SER A 211 -9.92 32.14 -11.58
N MET A 212 -11.08 31.55 -11.37
CA MET A 212 -12.40 32.13 -11.67
C MET A 212 -12.94 33.00 -10.54
N GLU A 213 -12.43 32.85 -9.33
CA GLU A 213 -12.86 33.60 -8.15
C GLU A 213 -11.93 34.78 -7.84
N ARG A 214 -10.61 34.60 -8.01
CA ARG A 214 -9.62 35.61 -7.63
C ARG A 214 -9.54 36.74 -8.64
N PHE A 215 -9.69 37.98 -8.17
CA PHE A 215 -9.50 39.21 -8.94
C PHE A 215 -8.09 39.77 -8.75
N ALA A 216 -7.46 40.23 -9.84
CA ALA A 216 -6.27 41.05 -9.86
C ALA A 216 -6.34 42.00 -11.07
N PHE A 217 -5.91 43.25 -10.88
CA PHE A 217 -5.97 44.29 -11.91
C PHE A 217 -7.37 44.49 -12.52
N GLY A 218 -8.41 44.43 -11.67
CA GLY A 218 -9.80 44.74 -12.05
C GLY A 218 -10.56 43.60 -12.74
N ARG A 219 -10.01 42.40 -12.88
CA ARG A 219 -10.66 41.23 -13.47
C ARG A 219 -10.22 39.90 -12.88
N GLN A 220 -10.98 38.85 -13.12
CA GLN A 220 -10.62 37.49 -12.72
C GLN A 220 -9.29 37.07 -13.32
N ILE A 221 -8.42 36.43 -12.53
CA ILE A 221 -7.08 36.02 -12.99
C ILE A 221 -7.15 34.97 -14.12
N GLY A 222 -8.17 34.13 -14.14
CA GLY A 222 -8.44 33.18 -15.22
C GLY A 222 -8.73 33.81 -16.58
N SER A 223 -9.01 35.14 -16.63
CA SER A 223 -9.16 35.85 -17.88
C SER A 223 -7.84 36.18 -18.61
N TYR A 224 -6.69 36.09 -17.89
CA TYR A 224 -5.37 36.34 -18.47
C TYR A 224 -4.86 35.12 -19.25
N GLN A 225 -4.30 35.36 -20.44
CA GLN A 225 -3.78 34.29 -21.30
C GLN A 225 -2.73 33.44 -20.60
N ALA A 226 -1.82 34.07 -19.84
CA ALA A 226 -0.77 33.34 -19.10
C ALA A 226 -1.33 32.28 -18.14
N ILE A 227 -2.50 32.53 -17.53
CA ILE A 227 -3.16 31.57 -16.65
C ILE A 227 -3.90 30.52 -17.47
N LYS A 228 -4.62 30.94 -18.54
CA LYS A 228 -5.34 29.99 -19.42
C LYS A 228 -4.38 28.95 -20.03
N HIS A 229 -3.22 29.40 -20.53
CA HIS A 229 -2.23 28.49 -21.13
C HIS A 229 -1.72 27.50 -20.10
N LYS A 230 -1.36 27.94 -18.88
CA LYS A 230 -0.92 27.03 -17.81
C LYS A 230 -1.98 26.00 -17.46
N LEU A 231 -3.26 26.38 -17.37
CA LEU A 231 -4.34 25.44 -17.09
C LEU A 231 -4.56 24.45 -18.25
N ALA A 232 -4.36 24.91 -19.50
CA ALA A 232 -4.42 24.03 -20.68
C ALA A 232 -3.25 23.03 -20.72
N ASP A 233 -2.05 23.47 -20.32
CA ASP A 233 -0.87 22.60 -20.25
C ASP A 233 -0.98 21.54 -19.12
N MET A 234 -1.76 21.84 -18.06
CA MET A 234 -2.02 20.90 -16.96
C MET A 234 -3.09 19.86 -17.32
N TYR A 235 -4.01 20.18 -18.22
CA TYR A 235 -5.09 19.28 -18.69
C TYR A 235 -4.55 18.25 -19.68
#